data_95117f3bec7668bb2cc6606bdef43b85
#
_entry.id   95117f3bec7668bb2cc6606bdef43b85
#
_cell.length_a   1.000
_cell.length_b   1.000
_cell.length_c   1.000
_cell.angle_alpha   90.00
_cell.angle_beta   90.00
_cell.angle_gamma   90.00
#
_symmetry.space_group_name_H-M   'P 1'
#
loop_
_entity.id
_entity.type
_entity.pdbx_description
1 polymer ?
#
loop_
_entity_poly.entity_id
_entity_poly.type
_entity_poly.pdbx_seq_one_letter_code
_entity_poly.pdbx_strand_id
1 'polypeptide(L)'
;TLHLRPFTLGQTEAYLKDKKFRWPRIAVMQIYMVLGGVPYYLSLLDPKKNVPDNIDTLFFSAEPELENEYQRLFKSLFKSADTYMEIIRILSTRRDGYTGAEIARELKVTDNGHLSEMMDDLEHCDFVRRYNNGSLRKNGIYQLVDFFSLFHYKFGMRRITDEHFWRNNLGTPEQNNWYGLTFERVCLWHVRQIIKGLRLDAISHEYYAWRSLTSQPAVQLDLVIDRADGIVTI
;
A
#
# COMPACT_ATOMS: atom_id res chain seq x y z
N THR A 1 4.19 5.76 -23.54
CA THR A 1 4.60 6.39 -22.27
C THR A 1 5.36 5.37 -21.46
N LEU A 2 6.51 5.72 -20.88
CA LEU A 2 7.26 4.85 -19.98
C LEU A 2 6.64 4.91 -18.58
N HIS A 3 6.18 3.76 -18.06
CA HIS A 3 5.69 3.65 -16.69
C HIS A 3 6.83 3.23 -15.75
N LEU A 4 7.27 4.14 -14.90
CA LEU A 4 8.28 3.89 -13.87
C LEU A 4 7.57 3.49 -12.57
N ARG A 5 7.68 2.22 -12.22
CA ARG A 5 7.11 1.70 -10.97
C ARG A 5 8.00 2.05 -9.78
N PRO A 6 7.42 2.16 -8.57
CA PRO A 6 8.18 2.21 -7.33
C PRO A 6 9.15 1.01 -7.22
N PHE A 7 10.25 1.21 -6.52
CA PHE A 7 11.20 0.12 -6.26
C PHE A 7 10.54 -1.04 -5.52
N THR A 8 10.90 -2.24 -5.89
CA THR A 8 10.60 -3.43 -5.08
C THR A 8 11.40 -3.39 -3.78
N LEU A 9 11.04 -4.21 -2.79
CA LEU A 9 11.77 -4.30 -1.52
C LEU A 9 13.27 -4.61 -1.74
N GLY A 10 13.60 -5.51 -2.68
CA GLY A 10 14.99 -5.81 -3.02
C GLY A 10 15.73 -4.65 -3.67
N GLN A 11 15.07 -3.89 -4.54
CA GLN A 11 15.64 -2.67 -5.14
C GLN A 11 15.81 -1.57 -4.09
N THR A 12 14.87 -1.43 -3.15
CA THR A 12 14.97 -0.51 -2.01
C THR A 12 16.16 -0.88 -1.14
N GLU A 13 16.37 -2.17 -0.81
CA GLU A 13 17.55 -2.63 -0.06
C GLU A 13 18.84 -2.25 -0.79
N ALA A 14 18.91 -2.48 -2.10
CA ALA A 14 20.08 -2.14 -2.91
C ALA A 14 20.34 -0.61 -2.94
N TYR A 15 19.30 0.19 -3.14
CA TYR A 15 19.37 1.65 -3.11
C TYR A 15 19.87 2.18 -1.75
N LEU A 16 19.31 1.69 -0.66
CA LEU A 16 19.73 2.12 0.69
C LEU A 16 21.17 1.71 0.99
N LYS A 17 21.61 0.52 0.56
CA LYS A 17 23.03 0.11 0.67
C LYS A 17 23.97 1.04 -0.10
N ASP A 18 23.60 1.44 -1.32
CA ASP A 18 24.36 2.42 -2.12
C ASP A 18 24.46 3.76 -1.38
N LYS A 19 23.39 4.21 -0.74
CA LYS A 19 23.32 5.42 0.11
C LYS A 19 23.97 5.23 1.50
N LYS A 20 24.73 4.15 1.72
CA LYS A 20 25.51 3.85 2.94
C LYS A 20 24.67 3.54 4.18
N PHE A 21 23.40 3.18 4.04
CA PHE A 21 22.62 2.64 5.13
C PHE A 21 23.15 1.26 5.53
N ARG A 22 23.27 1.02 6.84
CA ARG A 22 23.69 -0.28 7.42
C ARG A 22 22.55 -0.98 8.15
N TRP A 23 21.35 -0.82 7.65
CA TRP A 23 20.16 -1.38 8.28
C TRP A 23 20.01 -2.87 8.00
N PRO A 24 19.56 -3.67 8.99
CA PRO A 24 19.17 -5.04 8.75
C PRO A 24 17.92 -5.08 7.86
N ARG A 25 17.65 -6.21 7.22
CA ARG A 25 16.52 -6.37 6.30
C ARG A 25 15.17 -6.02 6.93
N ILE A 26 14.99 -6.34 8.23
CA ILE A 26 13.77 -5.99 8.95
C ILE A 26 13.55 -4.47 8.98
N ALA A 27 14.60 -3.69 9.19
CA ALA A 27 14.53 -2.23 9.19
C ALA A 27 14.21 -1.68 7.79
N VAL A 28 14.78 -2.27 6.73
CA VAL A 28 14.45 -1.93 5.34
C VAL A 28 12.97 -2.23 5.07
N MET A 29 12.46 -3.36 5.54
CA MET A 29 11.04 -3.70 5.39
C MET A 29 10.15 -2.75 6.18
N GLN A 30 10.51 -2.37 7.41
CA GLN A 30 9.75 -1.43 8.22
C GLN A 30 9.60 -0.06 7.55
N ILE A 31 10.68 0.50 7.02
CA ILE A 31 10.60 1.78 6.31
C ILE A 31 9.85 1.66 4.98
N TYR A 32 9.98 0.54 4.28
CA TYR A 32 9.23 0.24 3.08
C TYR A 32 7.71 0.22 3.33
N MET A 33 7.27 -0.30 4.46
CA MET A 33 5.86 -0.31 4.89
C MET A 33 5.30 1.08 5.22
N VAL A 34 6.15 2.11 5.27
CA VAL A 34 5.75 3.50 5.52
C VAL A 34 5.84 4.34 4.26
N LEU A 35 6.95 4.25 3.53
CA LEU A 35 7.27 5.12 2.38
C LEU A 35 7.06 4.43 1.04
N GLY A 36 6.90 3.11 1.02
CA GLY A 36 6.96 2.33 -0.21
C GLY A 36 8.35 2.35 -0.84
N GLY A 37 8.39 2.07 -2.14
CA GLY A 37 9.62 2.08 -2.94
C GLY A 37 9.82 3.37 -3.75
N VAL A 38 9.25 4.51 -3.34
CA VAL A 38 9.34 5.77 -4.08
C VAL A 38 10.73 6.38 -3.84
N PRO A 39 11.57 6.54 -4.90
CA PRO A 39 12.95 7.02 -4.75
C PRO A 39 13.07 8.36 -4.06
N TYR A 40 12.13 9.28 -4.31
CA TYR A 40 12.09 10.58 -3.67
C TYR A 40 11.99 10.45 -2.14
N TYR A 41 11.04 9.69 -1.62
CA TYR A 41 10.87 9.52 -0.17
C TYR A 41 12.07 8.81 0.46
N LEU A 42 12.63 7.83 -0.24
CA LEU A 42 13.85 7.14 0.23
C LEU A 42 15.08 8.07 0.27
N SER A 43 15.11 9.11 -0.57
CA SER A 43 16.20 10.08 -0.59
C SER A 43 16.20 11.05 0.60
N LEU A 44 15.05 11.19 1.28
CA LEU A 44 14.91 12.04 2.47
C LEU A 44 15.43 11.37 3.77
N LEU A 45 15.75 10.08 3.70
CA LEU A 45 16.21 9.31 4.85
C LEU A 45 17.66 9.68 5.24
N ASP A 46 17.91 9.78 6.54
CA ASP A 46 19.25 10.01 7.11
C ASP A 46 19.88 8.65 7.49
N PRO A 47 21.01 8.26 6.87
CA PRO A 47 21.72 7.01 7.20
C PRO A 47 22.32 6.98 8.62
N LYS A 48 22.41 8.11 9.31
CA LYS A 48 22.87 8.20 10.70
C LYS A 48 21.78 7.90 11.72
N LYS A 49 20.50 7.91 11.30
CA LYS A 49 19.34 7.66 12.13
C LYS A 49 18.86 6.20 11.97
N ASN A 50 18.23 5.67 12.99
CA ASN A 50 17.46 4.41 12.88
C ASN A 50 16.11 4.65 12.17
N VAL A 51 15.33 3.59 11.95
CA VAL A 51 14.03 3.70 11.27
C VAL A 51 13.02 4.55 12.04
N PRO A 52 12.79 4.34 13.37
CA PRO A 52 11.87 5.19 14.12
C PRO A 52 12.24 6.68 14.06
N ASP A 53 13.49 7.02 14.25
CA ASP A 53 13.92 8.42 14.23
C ASP A 53 13.80 9.07 12.84
N ASN A 54 13.95 8.30 11.75
CA ASN A 54 13.65 8.76 10.40
C ASN A 54 12.15 9.01 10.21
N ILE A 55 11.29 8.10 10.68
CA ILE A 55 9.84 8.26 10.60
C ILE A 55 9.39 9.49 11.39
N ASP A 56 9.90 9.66 12.62
CA ASP A 56 9.57 10.83 13.44
C ASP A 56 9.98 12.13 12.74
N THR A 57 11.18 12.18 12.15
CA THR A 57 11.66 13.36 11.40
C THR A 57 10.77 13.68 10.21
N LEU A 58 10.33 12.67 9.46
CA LEU A 58 9.57 12.87 8.24
C LEU A 58 8.10 13.24 8.48
N PHE A 59 7.51 12.78 9.61
CA PHE A 59 6.06 12.90 9.82
C PHE A 59 5.62 13.60 11.12
N PHE A 60 6.47 13.63 12.17
CA PHE A 60 6.05 14.05 13.51
C PHE A 60 6.91 15.14 14.14
N SER A 61 8.03 15.52 13.55
CA SER A 61 8.87 16.65 14.03
C SER A 61 8.10 17.98 13.97
N ALA A 62 8.64 19.03 14.60
CA ALA A 62 8.04 20.37 14.60
C ALA A 62 7.81 20.92 13.16
N GLU A 63 8.67 20.56 12.21
CA GLU A 63 8.57 20.89 10.79
C GLU A 63 8.78 19.61 9.97
N PRO A 64 7.73 18.77 9.80
CA PRO A 64 7.89 17.49 9.13
C PRO A 64 8.11 17.66 7.62
N GLU A 65 9.11 17.00 7.07
CA GLU A 65 9.44 17.04 5.63
C GLU A 65 8.26 16.68 4.73
N LEU A 66 7.39 15.76 5.19
CA LEU A 66 6.27 15.22 4.42
C LEU A 66 4.90 15.79 4.84
N GLU A 67 4.86 16.87 5.65
CA GLU A 67 3.61 17.47 6.14
C GLU A 67 2.59 17.75 5.02
N ASN A 68 3.04 18.45 3.98
CA ASN A 68 2.18 18.87 2.87
C ASN A 68 2.37 18.01 1.61
N GLU A 69 3.20 16.97 1.68
CA GLU A 69 3.58 16.18 0.51
C GLU A 69 2.38 15.46 -0.12
N TYR A 70 1.48 14.93 0.70
CA TYR A 70 0.30 14.22 0.22
C TYR A 70 -0.54 15.10 -0.72
N GLN A 71 -0.81 16.34 -0.32
CA GLN A 71 -1.58 17.27 -1.14
C GLN A 71 -0.81 17.71 -2.39
N ARG A 72 0.50 17.95 -2.28
CA ARG A 72 1.35 18.32 -3.42
C ARG A 72 1.38 17.21 -4.46
N LEU A 73 1.54 15.97 -4.03
CA LEU A 73 1.56 14.80 -4.89
C LEU A 73 0.28 14.73 -5.73
N PHE A 74 -0.90 14.74 -5.09
CA PHE A 74 -2.17 14.64 -5.81
C PHE A 74 -2.44 15.85 -6.73
N LYS A 75 -2.11 17.06 -6.31
CA LYS A 75 -2.23 18.27 -7.16
C LYS A 75 -1.29 18.24 -8.36
N SER A 76 -0.15 17.56 -8.26
CA SER A 76 0.77 17.43 -9.38
C SER A 76 0.33 16.39 -10.41
N LEU A 77 -0.40 15.36 -9.97
CA LEU A 77 -0.82 14.25 -10.81
C LEU A 77 -2.20 14.47 -11.44
N PHE A 78 -3.13 15.09 -10.74
CA PHE A 78 -4.53 15.12 -11.12
C PHE A 78 -5.13 16.53 -11.10
N LYS A 79 -5.89 16.87 -12.16
CA LYS A 79 -6.59 18.16 -12.23
C LYS A 79 -7.65 18.32 -11.14
N SER A 80 -8.38 17.23 -10.84
CA SER A 80 -9.41 17.17 -9.79
C SER A 80 -8.89 16.50 -8.52
N ALA A 81 -7.72 16.94 -8.03
CA ALA A 81 -6.99 16.30 -6.93
C ALA A 81 -7.86 15.99 -5.70
N ASP A 82 -8.78 16.89 -5.33
CA ASP A 82 -9.63 16.72 -4.15
C ASP A 82 -10.53 15.49 -4.26
N THR A 83 -11.08 15.22 -5.45
CA THR A 83 -11.92 14.02 -5.67
C THR A 83 -11.07 12.73 -5.59
N TYR A 84 -9.87 12.73 -6.17
CA TYR A 84 -8.95 11.60 -6.07
C TYR A 84 -8.52 11.34 -4.62
N MET A 85 -8.19 12.39 -3.86
CA MET A 85 -7.87 12.28 -2.44
C MET A 85 -9.04 11.71 -1.63
N GLU A 86 -10.28 12.11 -1.95
CA GLU A 86 -11.47 11.57 -1.29
C GLU A 86 -11.69 10.09 -1.61
N ILE A 87 -11.46 9.66 -2.85
CA ILE A 87 -11.49 8.24 -3.22
C ILE A 87 -10.45 7.45 -2.38
N ILE A 88 -9.22 7.94 -2.30
CA ILE A 88 -8.17 7.28 -1.50
C ILE A 88 -8.54 7.26 -0.02
N ARG A 89 -9.14 8.35 0.50
CA ARG A 89 -9.64 8.40 1.88
C ARG A 89 -10.68 7.29 2.14
N ILE A 90 -11.65 7.14 1.25
CA ILE A 90 -12.65 6.06 1.33
C ILE A 90 -11.94 4.70 1.35
N LEU A 91 -11.04 4.46 0.38
CA LEU A 91 -10.31 3.19 0.27
C LEU A 91 -9.43 2.89 1.48
N SER A 92 -8.94 3.92 2.18
CA SER A 92 -8.13 3.75 3.39
C SER A 92 -8.91 3.21 4.60
N THR A 93 -10.25 3.31 4.58
CA THR A 93 -11.10 2.92 5.72
C THR A 93 -11.42 1.43 5.77
N ARG A 94 -11.20 0.69 4.66
CA ARG A 94 -11.52 -0.74 4.58
C ARG A 94 -10.36 -1.53 4.00
N ARG A 95 -9.88 -2.49 4.78
CA ARG A 95 -8.72 -3.33 4.43
C ARG A 95 -8.92 -4.14 3.14
N ASP A 96 -10.07 -4.74 2.97
CA ASP A 96 -10.44 -5.59 1.83
C ASP A 96 -10.93 -4.82 0.60
N GLY A 97 -10.96 -3.48 0.67
CA GLY A 97 -11.30 -2.61 -0.45
C GLY A 97 -12.80 -2.42 -0.68
N TYR A 98 -13.14 -1.80 -1.79
CA TYR A 98 -14.48 -1.40 -2.20
C TYR A 98 -14.74 -1.76 -3.65
N THR A 99 -15.98 -2.11 -3.99
CA THR A 99 -16.43 -2.14 -5.39
C THR A 99 -16.64 -0.72 -5.91
N GLY A 100 -16.65 -0.52 -7.24
CA GLY A 100 -16.95 0.78 -7.85
C GLY A 100 -18.30 1.35 -7.39
N ALA A 101 -19.33 0.51 -7.29
CA ALA A 101 -20.64 0.91 -6.80
C ALA A 101 -20.64 1.37 -5.32
N GLU A 102 -19.85 0.72 -4.48
CA GLU A 102 -19.68 1.15 -3.08
C GLU A 102 -18.94 2.49 -3.00
N ILE A 103 -17.88 2.70 -3.81
CA ILE A 103 -17.15 3.97 -3.88
C ILE A 103 -18.09 5.09 -4.34
N ALA A 104 -18.88 4.85 -5.40
CA ALA A 104 -19.87 5.83 -5.90
C ALA A 104 -20.87 6.23 -4.81
N ARG A 105 -21.35 5.26 -4.05
CA ARG A 105 -22.29 5.50 -2.93
C ARG A 105 -21.64 6.34 -1.82
N GLU A 106 -20.40 6.04 -1.42
CA GLU A 106 -19.68 6.81 -0.41
C GLU A 106 -19.38 8.24 -0.86
N LEU A 107 -19.04 8.43 -2.15
CA LEU A 107 -18.84 9.74 -2.78
C LEU A 107 -20.16 10.50 -3.01
N LYS A 108 -21.31 9.82 -2.90
CA LYS A 108 -22.65 10.36 -3.24
C LYS A 108 -22.74 10.83 -4.71
N VAL A 109 -22.10 10.09 -5.60
CA VAL A 109 -22.15 10.32 -7.06
C VAL A 109 -22.75 9.10 -7.75
N THR A 110 -23.14 9.30 -9.02
CA THR A 110 -23.58 8.18 -9.86
C THR A 110 -22.37 7.35 -10.27
N ASP A 111 -22.46 6.02 -10.18
CA ASP A 111 -21.48 5.11 -10.74
C ASP A 111 -21.54 5.20 -12.28
N ASN A 112 -20.56 5.90 -12.86
CA ASN A 112 -20.54 6.23 -14.29
C ASN A 112 -19.11 6.11 -14.85
N GLY A 113 -18.98 6.34 -16.17
CA GLY A 113 -17.69 6.27 -16.86
C GLY A 113 -16.59 7.17 -16.26
N HIS A 114 -16.96 8.33 -15.72
CA HIS A 114 -15.99 9.25 -15.13
C HIS A 114 -15.35 8.69 -13.84
N LEU A 115 -16.14 8.06 -12.96
CA LEU A 115 -15.57 7.38 -11.79
C LEU A 115 -14.66 6.21 -12.22
N SER A 116 -15.08 5.45 -13.25
CA SER A 116 -14.24 4.36 -13.79
C SER A 116 -12.90 4.88 -14.32
N GLU A 117 -12.89 6.00 -15.06
CA GLU A 117 -11.66 6.65 -15.52
C GLU A 117 -10.76 7.06 -14.35
N MET A 118 -11.32 7.65 -13.30
CA MET A 118 -10.55 8.03 -12.11
C MET A 118 -9.94 6.80 -11.41
N MET A 119 -10.68 5.69 -11.35
CA MET A 119 -10.17 4.45 -10.77
C MET A 119 -9.06 3.84 -11.62
N ASP A 120 -9.18 3.89 -12.95
CA ASP A 120 -8.15 3.44 -13.88
C ASP A 120 -6.88 4.32 -13.77
N ASP A 121 -7.03 5.63 -13.60
CA ASP A 121 -5.91 6.54 -13.34
C ASP A 121 -5.16 6.19 -12.05
N LEU A 122 -5.91 5.95 -10.96
CA LEU A 122 -5.33 5.55 -9.67
C LEU A 122 -4.63 4.19 -9.73
N GLU A 123 -5.16 3.26 -10.52
CA GLU A 123 -4.53 1.95 -10.77
C GLU A 123 -3.26 2.13 -11.61
N HIS A 124 -3.31 2.98 -12.64
CA HIS A 124 -2.16 3.28 -13.49
C HIS A 124 -1.03 3.98 -12.75
N CYS A 125 -1.37 4.79 -11.74
CA CYS A 125 -0.41 5.47 -10.88
C CYS A 125 0.05 4.63 -9.68
N ASP A 126 -0.30 3.35 -9.62
CA ASP A 126 0.06 2.40 -8.56
C ASP A 126 -0.46 2.79 -7.14
N PHE A 127 -1.48 3.65 -7.03
CA PHE A 127 -2.14 3.94 -5.75
C PHE A 127 -3.07 2.81 -5.31
N VAL A 128 -3.78 2.23 -6.27
CA VAL A 128 -4.75 1.16 -6.01
C VAL A 128 -4.44 -0.06 -6.87
N ARG A 129 -4.88 -1.20 -6.40
CA ARG A 129 -4.97 -2.39 -7.23
C ARG A 129 -6.42 -2.79 -7.40
N ARG A 130 -6.73 -3.35 -8.54
CA ARG A 130 -7.99 -4.03 -8.78
C ARG A 130 -7.79 -5.54 -8.69
N TYR A 131 -8.62 -6.22 -7.94
CA TYR A 131 -8.63 -7.67 -7.89
C TYR A 131 -10.04 -8.22 -7.96
N ASN A 132 -10.18 -9.46 -8.39
CA ASN A 132 -11.44 -10.17 -8.41
C ASN A 132 -11.49 -11.14 -7.23
N ASN A 133 -12.66 -11.27 -6.61
CA ASN A 133 -12.89 -12.27 -5.58
C ASN A 133 -13.32 -13.57 -6.26
N GLY A 134 -12.34 -14.42 -6.67
CA GLY A 134 -12.57 -15.74 -7.22
C GLY A 134 -13.69 -15.82 -8.29
N SER A 135 -14.87 -16.19 -7.87
CA SER A 135 -16.05 -16.37 -8.76
C SER A 135 -16.72 -15.08 -9.26
N LEU A 136 -16.37 -13.91 -8.72
CA LEU A 136 -17.04 -12.64 -9.04
C LEU A 136 -16.26 -11.82 -10.08
N ARG A 137 -16.05 -12.37 -11.28
CA ARG A 137 -15.31 -11.69 -12.37
C ARG A 137 -15.90 -10.35 -12.83
N LYS A 138 -17.15 -10.03 -12.49
CA LYS A 138 -17.84 -8.82 -12.98
C LYS A 138 -17.68 -7.59 -12.08
N ASN A 139 -17.37 -7.75 -10.79
CA ASN A 139 -17.27 -6.64 -9.84
C ASN A 139 -15.86 -6.62 -9.22
N GLY A 140 -14.92 -5.97 -9.90
CA GLY A 140 -13.58 -5.77 -9.36
C GLY A 140 -13.64 -5.01 -8.03
N ILE A 141 -12.80 -5.42 -7.10
CA ILE A 141 -12.62 -4.76 -5.82
C ILE A 141 -11.37 -3.89 -5.93
N TYR A 142 -11.49 -2.63 -5.61
CA TYR A 142 -10.39 -1.67 -5.54
C TYR A 142 -9.83 -1.59 -4.13
N GLN A 143 -8.54 -1.74 -4.00
CA GLN A 143 -7.85 -1.76 -2.72
C GLN A 143 -6.68 -0.80 -2.74
N LEU A 144 -6.58 0.07 -1.74
CA LEU A 144 -5.43 0.96 -1.56
C LEU A 144 -4.17 0.15 -1.27
N VAL A 145 -3.11 0.37 -2.04
CA VAL A 145 -1.83 -0.33 -1.92
C VAL A 145 -0.63 0.59 -1.73
N ASP A 146 -0.78 1.89 -1.98
CA ASP A 146 0.27 2.86 -1.76
C ASP A 146 0.52 3.05 -0.25
N PHE A 147 1.75 2.73 0.19
CA PHE A 147 2.13 2.74 1.60
C PHE A 147 2.13 4.13 2.20
N PHE A 148 2.57 5.15 1.44
CA PHE A 148 2.57 6.52 1.91
C PHE A 148 1.15 7.03 2.17
N SER A 149 0.22 6.80 1.26
CA SER A 149 -1.20 7.15 1.44
C SER A 149 -1.83 6.40 2.62
N LEU A 150 -1.53 5.09 2.78
CA LEU A 150 -2.00 4.31 3.92
C LEU A 150 -1.50 4.89 5.24
N PHE A 151 -0.20 5.23 5.32
CA PHE A 151 0.40 5.82 6.51
C PHE A 151 -0.16 7.21 6.81
N HIS A 152 -0.31 8.04 5.75
CA HIS A 152 -0.89 9.37 5.86
C HIS A 152 -2.28 9.34 6.49
N TYR A 153 -3.19 8.50 6.01
CA TYR A 153 -4.54 8.42 6.56
C TYR A 153 -4.59 7.75 7.95
N LYS A 154 -3.69 6.85 8.25
CA LYS A 154 -3.66 6.17 9.55
C LYS A 154 -3.06 7.04 10.65
N PHE A 155 -1.98 7.77 10.36
CA PHE A 155 -1.20 8.51 11.33
C PHE A 155 -1.01 9.99 10.97
N GLY A 156 -0.75 10.32 9.71
CA GLY A 156 -0.44 11.69 9.25
C GLY A 156 -1.59 12.68 9.41
N MET A 157 -2.84 12.21 9.32
CA MET A 157 -4.04 13.04 9.54
C MET A 157 -4.35 13.29 11.03
N ARG A 158 -3.66 12.63 11.95
CA ARG A 158 -3.90 12.75 13.38
C ARG A 158 -3.16 13.96 13.93
N ARG A 159 -3.81 14.68 14.85
CA ARG A 159 -3.19 15.77 15.59
C ARG A 159 -2.25 15.19 16.64
N ILE A 160 -1.03 14.82 16.25
CA ILE A 160 0.00 14.26 17.12
C ILE A 160 0.97 15.39 17.47
N THR A 161 1.17 15.63 18.76
CA THR A 161 2.06 16.67 19.29
C THR A 161 3.40 16.12 19.79
N ASP A 162 3.52 14.81 19.86
CA ASP A 162 4.76 14.13 20.26
C ASP A 162 5.68 13.98 19.05
N GLU A 163 6.75 14.76 19.02
CA GLU A 163 7.76 14.73 17.93
C GLU A 163 8.53 13.39 17.84
N HIS A 164 8.39 12.54 18.84
CA HIS A 164 8.96 11.20 18.92
C HIS A 164 7.90 10.11 18.96
N PHE A 165 6.73 10.41 18.41
CA PHE A 165 5.55 9.54 18.45
C PHE A 165 5.86 8.12 18.00
N TRP A 166 6.52 7.94 16.86
CA TRP A 166 6.77 6.62 16.32
C TRP A 166 7.73 5.81 17.20
N ARG A 167 8.79 6.45 17.68
CA ARG A 167 9.76 5.84 18.58
C ARG A 167 9.15 5.50 19.93
N ASN A 168 8.34 6.38 20.49
CA ASN A 168 7.71 6.18 21.79
C ASN A 168 6.58 5.11 21.77
N ASN A 169 6.11 4.75 20.57
CA ASN A 169 5.10 3.71 20.35
C ASN A 169 5.67 2.36 19.89
N LEU A 170 6.99 2.15 19.98
CA LEU A 170 7.61 0.89 19.60
C LEU A 170 7.02 -0.30 20.37
N GLY A 171 6.56 -1.33 19.63
CA GLY A 171 6.01 -2.55 20.19
C GLY A 171 4.58 -2.45 20.73
N THR A 172 3.94 -1.29 20.61
CA THR A 172 2.51 -1.17 20.99
C THR A 172 1.61 -1.98 20.06
N PRO A 173 0.41 -2.37 20.50
CA PRO A 173 -0.56 -3.05 19.65
C PRO A 173 -0.89 -2.26 18.37
N GLU A 174 -0.94 -0.93 18.44
CA GLU A 174 -1.22 -0.10 17.26
C GLU A 174 -0.13 -0.21 16.21
N GLN A 175 1.15 -0.12 16.60
CA GLN A 175 2.27 -0.24 15.69
C GLN A 175 2.41 -1.68 15.15
N ASN A 176 2.22 -2.69 15.99
CA ASN A 176 2.24 -4.09 15.57
C ASN A 176 1.12 -4.39 14.57
N ASN A 177 -0.08 -3.86 14.78
CA ASN A 177 -1.19 -3.97 13.83
C ASN A 177 -0.86 -3.27 12.50
N TRP A 178 -0.21 -2.10 12.53
CA TRP A 178 0.25 -1.43 11.33
C TRP A 178 1.19 -2.34 10.52
N TYR A 179 2.23 -2.85 11.14
CA TYR A 179 3.19 -3.72 10.46
C TYR A 179 2.54 -5.02 9.96
N GLY A 180 1.65 -5.63 10.72
CA GLY A 180 0.91 -6.82 10.28
C GLY A 180 0.08 -6.55 9.01
N LEU A 181 -0.74 -5.50 9.04
CA LEU A 181 -1.59 -5.12 7.90
C LEU A 181 -0.79 -4.71 6.66
N THR A 182 0.29 -3.97 6.85
CA THR A 182 1.11 -3.51 5.72
C THR A 182 2.01 -4.61 5.16
N PHE A 183 2.42 -5.58 5.98
CA PHE A 183 3.16 -6.75 5.51
C PHE A 183 2.38 -7.55 4.46
N GLU A 184 1.08 -7.72 4.64
CA GLU A 184 0.22 -8.34 3.61
C GLU A 184 0.28 -7.56 2.29
N ARG A 185 0.27 -6.22 2.35
CA ARG A 185 0.42 -5.39 1.15
C ARG A 185 1.78 -5.60 0.48
N VAL A 186 2.85 -5.73 1.28
CA VAL A 186 4.19 -6.07 0.77
C VAL A 186 4.14 -7.40 0.04
N CYS A 187 3.54 -8.44 0.62
CA CYS A 187 3.42 -9.75 -0.03
C CYS A 187 2.65 -9.66 -1.35
N LEU A 188 1.51 -8.97 -1.36
CA LEU A 188 0.69 -8.81 -2.56
C LEU A 188 1.37 -7.99 -3.65
N TRP A 189 2.15 -6.98 -3.28
CA TRP A 189 2.97 -6.21 -4.22
C TRP A 189 4.11 -7.04 -4.82
N HIS A 190 4.63 -8.00 -4.07
CA HIS A 190 5.76 -8.84 -4.45
C HIS A 190 5.35 -10.27 -4.86
N VAL A 191 4.10 -10.47 -5.23
CA VAL A 191 3.58 -11.81 -5.56
C VAL A 191 4.40 -12.51 -6.64
N ARG A 192 4.87 -11.77 -7.67
CA ARG A 192 5.72 -12.34 -8.71
C ARG A 192 7.06 -12.85 -8.18
N GLN A 193 7.65 -12.14 -7.20
CA GLN A 193 8.88 -12.56 -6.54
C GLN A 193 8.65 -13.77 -5.65
N ILE A 194 7.49 -13.85 -4.97
CA ILE A 194 7.07 -15.01 -4.16
C ILE A 194 6.93 -16.24 -5.07
N ILE A 195 6.18 -16.12 -6.17
CA ILE A 195 5.99 -17.19 -7.16
C ILE A 195 7.33 -17.71 -7.68
N LYS A 196 8.24 -16.80 -8.05
CA LYS A 196 9.58 -17.17 -8.48
C LYS A 196 10.39 -17.84 -7.37
N GLY A 197 10.32 -17.32 -6.14
CA GLY A 197 10.98 -17.90 -4.97
C GLY A 197 10.49 -19.30 -4.64
N LEU A 198 9.21 -19.58 -4.87
CA LEU A 198 8.57 -20.89 -4.73
C LEU A 198 8.81 -21.81 -5.94
N ARG A 199 9.49 -21.33 -6.99
CA ARG A 199 9.74 -22.07 -8.25
C ARG A 199 8.45 -22.48 -8.98
N LEU A 200 7.42 -21.62 -8.91
CA LEU A 200 6.12 -21.84 -9.54
C LEU A 200 5.96 -21.07 -10.84
N ASP A 201 6.95 -20.29 -11.24
CA ASP A 201 6.93 -19.44 -12.43
C ASP A 201 6.86 -20.19 -13.76
N ALA A 202 7.25 -21.47 -13.79
CA ALA A 202 7.13 -22.35 -14.95
C ALA A 202 5.72 -22.95 -15.12
N ILE A 203 4.83 -22.81 -14.13
CA ILE A 203 3.48 -23.37 -14.14
C ILE A 203 2.50 -22.25 -14.39
N SER A 204 1.58 -22.43 -15.34
CA SER A 204 0.49 -21.48 -15.56
C SER A 204 -0.34 -21.33 -14.29
N HIS A 205 -0.57 -20.12 -13.85
CA HIS A 205 -1.25 -19.83 -12.59
C HIS A 205 -2.00 -18.51 -12.67
N GLU A 206 -3.06 -18.41 -11.86
CA GLU A 206 -3.74 -17.18 -11.49
C GLU A 206 -3.51 -16.91 -10.00
N TYR A 207 -3.57 -15.65 -9.59
CA TYR A 207 -3.51 -15.30 -8.16
C TYR A 207 -4.54 -14.24 -7.82
N TYR A 208 -5.16 -14.40 -6.66
CA TYR A 208 -6.23 -13.53 -6.17
C TYR A 208 -6.31 -13.56 -4.64
N ALA A 209 -6.99 -12.59 -4.05
CA ALA A 209 -7.49 -12.68 -2.69
C ALA A 209 -8.89 -13.31 -2.70
N TRP A 210 -9.23 -14.07 -1.66
CA TRP A 210 -10.54 -14.70 -1.59
C TRP A 210 -11.16 -14.50 -0.20
N ARG A 211 -12.47 -14.28 -0.17
CA ARG A 211 -13.24 -14.31 1.07
C ARG A 211 -14.56 -15.04 0.87
N SER A 212 -14.99 -15.77 1.88
CA SER A 212 -16.33 -16.34 1.90
C SER A 212 -17.35 -15.25 2.24
N LEU A 213 -18.43 -15.21 1.44
CA LEU A 213 -19.58 -14.34 1.71
C LEU A 213 -20.67 -15.03 2.54
N THR A 214 -20.55 -16.35 2.75
CA THR A 214 -21.62 -17.19 3.33
C THR A 214 -21.17 -18.05 4.50
N SER A 215 -19.85 -18.26 4.71
CA SER A 215 -19.37 -19.08 5.83
C SER A 215 -19.47 -18.36 7.17
N GLN A 216 -19.76 -19.13 8.22
CA GLN A 216 -19.69 -18.68 9.61
C GLN A 216 -18.77 -19.67 10.38
N PRO A 217 -17.64 -19.22 10.95
CA PRO A 217 -17.13 -17.85 10.90
C PRO A 217 -16.70 -17.42 9.48
N ALA A 218 -16.64 -16.11 9.24
CA ALA A 218 -16.13 -15.56 7.99
C ALA A 218 -14.67 -15.99 7.74
N VAL A 219 -14.38 -16.44 6.52
CA VAL A 219 -13.03 -16.88 6.11
C VAL A 219 -12.51 -15.95 5.03
N GLN A 220 -11.26 -15.51 5.20
CA GLN A 220 -10.54 -14.72 4.21
C GLN A 220 -9.17 -15.35 3.95
N LEU A 221 -8.78 -15.39 2.68
CA LEU A 221 -7.44 -15.77 2.22
C LEU A 221 -6.84 -14.56 1.51
N ASP A 222 -5.71 -14.08 2.02
CA ASP A 222 -5.11 -12.85 1.52
C ASP A 222 -4.40 -13.05 0.18
N LEU A 223 -3.89 -14.26 -0.08
CA LEU A 223 -3.29 -14.67 -1.34
C LEU A 223 -3.61 -16.14 -1.62
N VAL A 224 -4.19 -16.38 -2.79
CA VAL A 224 -4.40 -17.71 -3.37
C VAL A 224 -3.67 -17.76 -4.69
N ILE A 225 -2.84 -18.78 -4.89
CA ILE A 225 -2.18 -19.07 -6.16
C ILE A 225 -2.82 -20.36 -6.70
N ASP A 226 -3.67 -20.19 -7.72
CA ASP A 226 -4.39 -21.27 -8.37
C ASP A 226 -3.60 -21.71 -9.60
N ARG A 227 -3.16 -22.97 -9.60
CA ARG A 227 -2.21 -23.50 -10.57
C ARG A 227 -2.93 -24.40 -11.58
N ALA A 228 -2.48 -24.36 -12.82
CA ALA A 228 -3.03 -25.19 -13.89
C ALA A 228 -2.85 -26.72 -13.69
N ASP A 229 -1.95 -27.13 -12.78
CA ASP A 229 -1.78 -28.54 -12.39
C ASP A 229 -2.76 -29.01 -11.30
N GLY A 230 -3.75 -28.18 -10.96
CA GLY A 230 -4.80 -28.50 -10.00
C GLY A 230 -4.40 -28.33 -8.53
N ILE A 231 -3.23 -27.76 -8.25
CA ILE A 231 -2.78 -27.46 -6.89
C ILE A 231 -3.06 -26.00 -6.55
N VAL A 232 -3.67 -25.79 -5.39
CA VAL A 232 -3.91 -24.45 -4.83
C VAL A 232 -2.90 -24.22 -3.71
N THR A 233 -2.16 -23.12 -3.80
CA THR A 233 -1.23 -22.65 -2.77
C THR A 233 -1.83 -21.44 -2.07
N ILE A 234 -1.83 -21.41 -0.75
CA ILE A 234 -2.41 -20.37 0.10
C ILE A 234 -1.28 -19.73 0.92
#